data_ce5062024b6467412051df0856940ad5
#
_entry.id   ce5062024b6467412051df0856940ad5
#
_cell.length_a   1.000
_cell.length_b   1.000
_cell.length_c   1.000
_cell.angle_alpha   90.00
_cell.angle_beta   90.00
_cell.angle_gamma   90.00
#
_symmetry.space_group_name_H-M   'P 1'
#
loop_
_entity.id
_entity.type
_entity.pdbx_description
1 polymer ?
#
loop_
_entity_poly.entity_id
_entity_poly.type
_entity_poly.pdbx_seq_one_letter_code
_entity_poly.pdbx_strand_id
1 'polypeptide(L)'
;MNERVRTSNLKRDLYAKVNGGRVPVWPSSANYYFLALFCSAAIFFFIWAILSDGYDDSPLVVATISSVSFAVTMVLFREVVLRRRRERQQAARRIAQHLIEAKRLRPLQESSDKLSLRQNEGLLAEIRTKSDAAKVLGTLPEAHQEVFELCDRYLVLASTEITSARQGSPRVPALRKGTATAAKRHRFHMLRWAELRSRWFTGLAKLPGELSEKVHAAEEALAAVDRAYSVYPEVSALTDSRQVLRAFITSARVQTAIELAESADAKGHYAESLDHYREALDGLQRFDDCFEDRSAIAERIRTEMARLGRLTGRQP
;
A
#
# COMPACT_ATOMS: atom_id res chain seq x y z
N MET A 1 9.88 -37.41 10.34
CA MET A 1 8.75 -37.36 9.41
C MET A 1 8.01 -36.03 9.41
N ASN A 2 8.26 -35.09 10.36
CA ASN A 2 7.52 -33.83 10.49
C ASN A 2 8.05 -32.62 9.70
N GLU A 3 9.28 -32.60 9.21
CA GLU A 3 9.81 -31.42 8.48
C GLU A 3 9.33 -31.30 7.05
N ARG A 4 9.12 -32.40 6.34
CA ARG A 4 8.61 -32.38 4.95
C ARG A 4 7.17 -31.84 4.86
N VAL A 5 6.36 -32.11 5.86
CA VAL A 5 4.96 -31.63 5.93
C VAL A 5 4.93 -30.13 6.25
N ARG A 6 5.82 -29.66 7.11
CA ARG A 6 5.93 -28.24 7.49
C ARG A 6 6.40 -27.35 6.33
N THR A 7 7.33 -27.85 5.51
CA THR A 7 7.84 -27.13 4.32
C THR A 7 6.84 -27.12 3.16
N SER A 8 5.99 -28.14 3.03
CA SER A 8 4.93 -28.19 2.01
C SER A 8 3.79 -27.19 2.33
N ASN A 9 3.42 -27.09 3.60
CA ASN A 9 2.40 -26.12 4.05
C ASN A 9 2.90 -24.68 3.94
N LEU A 10 4.17 -24.40 4.29
CA LEU A 10 4.76 -23.07 4.11
C LEU A 10 4.84 -22.66 2.63
N LYS A 11 5.11 -23.61 1.73
CA LYS A 11 5.05 -23.35 0.28
C LYS A 11 3.63 -23.04 -0.18
N ARG A 12 2.64 -23.78 0.32
CA ARG A 12 1.23 -23.58 -0.02
C ARG A 12 0.73 -22.21 0.45
N ASP A 13 1.09 -21.79 1.67
CA ASP A 13 0.73 -20.50 2.24
C ASP A 13 1.43 -19.32 1.55
N LEU A 14 2.70 -19.47 1.16
CA LEU A 14 3.42 -18.48 0.36
C LEU A 14 2.83 -18.37 -1.06
N TYR A 15 2.47 -19.48 -1.70
CA TYR A 15 1.80 -19.46 -3.01
C TYR A 15 0.37 -18.91 -2.92
N ALA A 16 -0.36 -19.21 -1.85
CA ALA A 16 -1.68 -18.64 -1.61
C ALA A 16 -1.62 -17.14 -1.35
N LYS A 17 -0.63 -16.68 -0.58
CA LYS A 17 -0.43 -15.25 -0.27
C LYS A 17 0.08 -14.42 -1.45
N VAL A 18 0.93 -15.01 -2.31
CA VAL A 18 1.40 -14.38 -3.56
C VAL A 18 0.30 -14.34 -4.63
N ASN A 19 -0.60 -15.32 -4.63
CA ASN A 19 -1.74 -15.37 -5.56
C ASN A 19 -3.04 -14.81 -4.99
N GLY A 20 -3.11 -14.52 -3.67
CA GLY A 20 -4.28 -14.00 -2.97
C GLY A 20 -4.57 -12.51 -3.18
N GLY A 21 -3.67 -11.78 -3.87
CA GLY A 21 -4.05 -10.48 -4.40
C GLY A 21 -5.17 -10.70 -5.41
N ARG A 22 -6.36 -10.11 -5.17
CA ARG A 22 -7.51 -10.13 -6.09
C ARG A 22 -6.97 -9.87 -7.49
N VAL A 23 -6.89 -10.92 -8.27
CA VAL A 23 -6.58 -10.82 -9.70
C VAL A 23 -7.66 -9.89 -10.24
N PRO A 24 -7.33 -8.70 -10.75
CA PRO A 24 -8.35 -7.91 -11.43
C PRO A 24 -8.98 -8.86 -12.44
N VAL A 25 -10.31 -8.99 -12.38
CA VAL A 25 -11.08 -9.90 -13.23
C VAL A 25 -10.97 -9.36 -14.65
N TRP A 26 -9.84 -9.69 -15.27
CA TRP A 26 -9.73 -9.52 -16.70
C TRP A 26 -10.64 -10.58 -17.33
N PRO A 27 -11.52 -10.18 -18.23
CA PRO A 27 -12.39 -11.12 -18.92
C PRO A 27 -11.53 -12.25 -19.50
N SER A 28 -12.06 -13.46 -19.50
CA SER A 28 -11.42 -14.61 -20.14
C SER A 28 -10.97 -14.20 -21.55
N SER A 29 -9.91 -14.81 -22.07
CA SER A 29 -9.38 -14.41 -23.38
C SER A 29 -10.47 -14.32 -24.45
N ALA A 30 -11.45 -15.21 -24.41
CA ALA A 30 -12.60 -15.17 -25.29
C ALA A 30 -13.42 -13.89 -25.14
N ASN A 31 -13.81 -13.54 -23.92
CA ASN A 31 -14.61 -12.34 -23.64
C ASN A 31 -13.91 -11.04 -24.04
N TYR A 32 -12.57 -10.98 -23.95
CA TYR A 32 -11.81 -9.83 -24.42
C TYR A 32 -11.87 -9.67 -25.94
N TYR A 33 -11.71 -10.78 -26.68
CA TYR A 33 -11.77 -10.72 -28.14
C TYR A 33 -13.19 -10.42 -28.62
N PHE A 34 -14.21 -10.94 -27.96
CA PHE A 34 -15.60 -10.59 -28.27
C PHE A 34 -15.85 -9.10 -28.02
N LEU A 35 -15.35 -8.54 -26.92
CA LEU A 35 -15.49 -7.11 -26.63
C LEU A 35 -14.73 -6.26 -27.68
N ALA A 36 -13.50 -6.64 -28.03
CA ALA A 36 -12.72 -5.93 -29.03
C ALA A 36 -13.39 -5.97 -30.42
N LEU A 37 -13.95 -7.10 -30.79
CA LEU A 37 -14.72 -7.27 -32.04
C LEU A 37 -15.99 -6.38 -32.02
N PHE A 38 -16.72 -6.40 -30.94
CA PHE A 38 -17.93 -5.59 -30.77
C PHE A 38 -17.63 -4.08 -30.86
N CYS A 39 -16.57 -3.61 -30.14
CA CYS A 39 -16.13 -2.22 -30.23
C CYS A 39 -15.66 -1.85 -31.65
N SER A 40 -14.94 -2.76 -32.33
CA SER A 40 -14.49 -2.53 -33.68
C SER A 40 -15.66 -2.42 -34.67
N ALA A 41 -16.69 -3.27 -34.51
CA ALA A 41 -17.92 -3.20 -35.31
C ALA A 41 -18.71 -1.89 -35.02
N ALA A 42 -18.80 -1.50 -33.75
CA ALA A 42 -19.47 -0.24 -33.38
C ALA A 42 -18.77 0.97 -34.02
N ILE A 43 -17.43 0.99 -34.01
CA ILE A 43 -16.63 2.06 -34.62
C ILE A 43 -16.85 2.06 -36.16
N PHE A 44 -16.90 0.88 -36.78
CA PHE A 44 -17.19 0.76 -38.21
C PHE A 44 -18.54 1.39 -38.57
N PHE A 45 -19.61 0.97 -37.89
CA PHE A 45 -20.95 1.51 -38.15
C PHE A 45 -21.07 3.02 -37.84
N PHE A 46 -20.38 3.49 -36.79
CA PHE A 46 -20.38 4.90 -36.45
C PHE A 46 -19.69 5.76 -37.52
N ILE A 47 -18.51 5.34 -37.98
CA ILE A 47 -17.79 6.06 -39.04
C ILE A 47 -18.52 5.96 -40.36
N TRP A 48 -19.08 4.80 -40.69
CA TRP A 48 -19.87 4.63 -41.89
C TRP A 48 -21.13 5.49 -41.89
N ALA A 49 -21.85 5.58 -40.78
CA ALA A 49 -23.03 6.44 -40.64
C ALA A 49 -22.71 7.93 -40.87
N ILE A 50 -21.59 8.41 -40.27
CA ILE A 50 -21.16 9.81 -40.43
C ILE A 50 -20.76 10.11 -41.90
N LEU A 51 -20.03 9.22 -42.54
CA LEU A 51 -19.52 9.40 -43.88
C LEU A 51 -20.59 9.13 -44.97
N SER A 52 -21.63 8.37 -44.67
CA SER A 52 -22.74 8.11 -45.59
C SER A 52 -23.66 9.33 -45.74
N ASP A 53 -23.71 10.21 -44.73
CA ASP A 53 -24.47 11.50 -44.81
C ASP A 53 -23.65 12.60 -45.53
N GLY A 54 -22.33 12.39 -45.71
CA GLY A 54 -21.47 13.30 -46.49
C GLY A 54 -21.20 12.72 -47.87
N TYR A 55 -21.12 13.57 -48.90
CA TYR A 55 -20.88 13.23 -50.31
C TYR A 55 -19.49 12.67 -50.59
N ASP A 56 -19.00 11.68 -49.81
CA ASP A 56 -17.70 11.02 -50.02
C ASP A 56 -17.82 9.78 -50.88
N ASP A 57 -16.98 9.71 -51.93
CA ASP A 57 -16.99 8.60 -52.93
C ASP A 57 -16.65 7.22 -52.43
N SER A 58 -16.14 7.07 -51.16
CA SER A 58 -15.77 5.75 -50.64
C SER A 58 -15.87 5.60 -49.11
N PRO A 59 -17.05 5.81 -48.48
CA PRO A 59 -17.24 5.76 -47.03
C PRO A 59 -16.91 4.39 -46.42
N LEU A 60 -17.13 3.30 -47.17
CA LEU A 60 -16.84 1.92 -46.77
C LEU A 60 -15.35 1.65 -46.58
N VAL A 61 -14.47 2.20 -47.42
CA VAL A 61 -13.02 1.97 -47.33
C VAL A 61 -12.43 2.64 -46.08
N VAL A 62 -12.83 3.86 -45.79
CA VAL A 62 -12.35 4.59 -44.60
C VAL A 62 -12.85 3.96 -43.31
N ALA A 63 -14.11 3.52 -43.27
CA ALA A 63 -14.67 2.84 -42.10
C ALA A 63 -14.00 1.48 -41.84
N THR A 64 -13.69 0.71 -42.90
CA THR A 64 -12.98 -0.58 -42.74
C THR A 64 -11.55 -0.41 -42.28
N ILE A 65 -10.77 0.53 -42.84
CA ILE A 65 -9.38 0.78 -42.43
C ILE A 65 -9.32 1.21 -40.95
N SER A 66 -10.19 2.11 -40.55
CA SER A 66 -10.24 2.60 -39.15
C SER A 66 -10.60 1.51 -38.15
N SER A 67 -11.60 0.68 -38.50
CA SER A 67 -12.05 -0.46 -37.67
C SER A 67 -10.96 -1.52 -37.50
N VAL A 68 -10.28 -1.89 -38.59
CA VAL A 68 -9.19 -2.86 -38.61
C VAL A 68 -7.98 -2.32 -37.80
N SER A 69 -7.61 -1.05 -38.02
CA SER A 69 -6.52 -0.40 -37.25
C SER A 69 -6.79 -0.42 -35.75
N PHE A 70 -8.02 -0.14 -35.34
CA PHE A 70 -8.41 -0.20 -33.93
C PHE A 70 -8.32 -1.63 -33.37
N ALA A 71 -8.82 -2.62 -34.10
CA ALA A 71 -8.75 -4.01 -33.69
C ALA A 71 -7.30 -4.50 -33.50
N VAL A 72 -6.42 -4.18 -34.46
CA VAL A 72 -4.98 -4.52 -34.37
C VAL A 72 -4.33 -3.85 -33.17
N THR A 73 -4.62 -2.57 -32.92
CA THR A 73 -4.09 -1.84 -31.77
C THR A 73 -4.51 -2.47 -30.44
N MET A 74 -5.76 -2.90 -30.32
CA MET A 74 -6.26 -3.59 -29.13
C MET A 74 -5.59 -4.94 -28.90
N VAL A 75 -5.35 -5.71 -29.95
CA VAL A 75 -4.63 -6.99 -29.85
C VAL A 75 -3.17 -6.79 -29.42
N LEU A 76 -2.47 -5.83 -30.02
CA LEU A 76 -1.08 -5.50 -29.68
C LEU A 76 -0.96 -4.99 -28.23
N PHE A 77 -1.86 -4.12 -27.83
CA PHE A 77 -1.87 -3.62 -26.45
C PHE A 77 -2.02 -4.76 -25.44
N ARG A 78 -2.96 -5.67 -25.68
CA ARG A 78 -3.14 -6.86 -24.83
C ARG A 78 -1.86 -7.71 -24.76
N GLU A 79 -1.23 -7.98 -25.90
CA GLU A 79 -0.01 -8.80 -25.95
C GLU A 79 1.14 -8.16 -25.18
N VAL A 80 1.35 -6.84 -25.31
CA VAL A 80 2.34 -6.08 -24.55
C VAL A 80 2.09 -6.15 -23.04
N VAL A 81 0.83 -5.99 -22.62
CA VAL A 81 0.46 -6.08 -21.19
C VAL A 81 0.67 -7.49 -20.65
N LEU A 82 0.30 -8.53 -21.40
CA LEU A 82 0.49 -9.92 -21.00
C LEU A 82 1.97 -10.29 -20.95
N ARG A 83 2.77 -9.85 -21.93
CA ARG A 83 4.22 -10.07 -21.97
C ARG A 83 4.90 -9.46 -20.76
N ARG A 84 4.61 -8.20 -20.43
CA ARG A 84 5.12 -7.53 -19.21
C ARG A 84 4.71 -8.25 -17.92
N ARG A 85 3.50 -8.82 -17.86
CA ARG A 85 3.06 -9.62 -16.70
C ARG A 85 3.81 -10.94 -16.59
N ARG A 86 4.03 -11.66 -17.70
CA ARG A 86 4.80 -12.92 -17.72
C ARG A 86 6.25 -12.68 -17.30
N GLU A 87 6.88 -11.63 -17.79
CA GLU A 87 8.26 -11.25 -17.40
C GLU A 87 8.35 -10.94 -15.90
N ARG A 88 7.39 -10.17 -15.35
CA ARG A 88 7.33 -9.90 -13.90
C ARG A 88 7.12 -11.16 -13.07
N GLN A 89 6.25 -12.06 -13.50
CA GLN A 89 6.01 -13.33 -12.81
C GLN A 89 7.22 -14.26 -12.86
N GLN A 90 7.93 -14.31 -13.99
CA GLN A 90 9.16 -15.08 -14.12
C GLN A 90 10.28 -14.52 -13.26
N ALA A 91 10.45 -13.20 -13.23
CA ALA A 91 11.40 -12.54 -12.33
C ALA A 91 11.08 -12.82 -10.86
N ALA A 92 9.81 -12.71 -10.46
CA ALA A 92 9.37 -13.03 -9.11
C ALA A 92 9.61 -14.51 -8.73
N ARG A 93 9.40 -15.46 -9.66
CA ARG A 93 9.68 -16.88 -9.44
C ARG A 93 11.18 -17.16 -9.28
N ARG A 94 12.04 -16.56 -10.10
CA ARG A 94 13.50 -16.68 -9.97
C ARG A 94 13.98 -16.15 -8.62
N ILE A 95 13.50 -14.97 -8.22
CA ILE A 95 13.83 -14.37 -6.92
C ILE A 95 13.34 -15.23 -5.76
N ALA A 96 12.11 -15.77 -5.83
CA ALA A 96 11.59 -16.69 -4.82
C ALA A 96 12.42 -17.98 -4.70
N GLN A 97 12.93 -18.52 -5.81
CA GLN A 97 13.82 -19.67 -5.81
C GLN A 97 15.17 -19.37 -5.14
N HIS A 98 15.79 -18.23 -5.47
CA HIS A 98 17.04 -17.79 -4.83
C HIS A 98 16.87 -17.53 -3.33
N LEU A 99 15.71 -16.97 -2.91
CA LEU A 99 15.40 -16.77 -1.49
C LEU A 99 15.22 -18.10 -0.74
N ILE A 100 14.66 -19.12 -1.39
CA ILE A 100 14.52 -20.46 -0.80
C ILE A 100 15.88 -21.17 -0.68
N GLU A 101 16.76 -21.02 -1.67
CA GLU A 101 18.12 -21.53 -1.64
C GLU A 101 18.97 -20.82 -0.57
N ALA A 102 18.92 -19.51 -0.48
CA ALA A 102 19.60 -18.73 0.56
C ALA A 102 19.10 -19.12 1.97
N LYS A 103 17.81 -19.45 2.11
CA LYS A 103 17.24 -19.93 3.39
C LYS A 103 17.65 -21.35 3.75
N ARG A 104 17.97 -22.20 2.77
CA ARG A 104 18.49 -23.56 3.00
C ARG A 104 19.94 -23.59 3.50
N LEU A 105 20.72 -22.57 3.17
CA LEU A 105 22.12 -22.45 3.63
C LEU A 105 22.27 -21.86 5.04
N ARG A 106 21.16 -21.55 5.72
CA ARG A 106 21.10 -20.85 7.00
C ARG A 106 21.19 -21.68 8.30
N PRO A 107 21.15 -23.04 8.34
CA PRO A 107 21.12 -23.75 9.63
C PRO A 107 22.46 -23.97 10.30
N LEU A 108 23.58 -23.47 9.80
CA LEU A 108 24.90 -23.89 10.33
C LEU A 108 25.69 -22.78 11.05
N GLN A 109 25.12 -21.65 11.39
CA GLN A 109 25.92 -20.55 11.96
C GLN A 109 25.27 -19.77 13.11
N GLU A 110 24.67 -20.47 14.06
CA GLU A 110 24.23 -19.88 15.34
C GLU A 110 25.28 -19.92 16.45
N SER A 111 26.55 -20.22 16.16
CA SER A 111 27.59 -20.30 17.18
C SER A 111 28.89 -19.65 16.76
N SER A 112 28.93 -18.30 16.80
CA SER A 112 30.18 -17.57 17.07
C SER A 112 29.87 -16.11 17.35
N ASP A 113 30.16 -15.68 18.56
CA ASP A 113 29.89 -14.35 19.15
C ASP A 113 30.61 -13.17 18.51
N LYS A 114 31.27 -13.28 17.38
CA LYS A 114 32.04 -12.17 16.76
C LYS A 114 31.84 -12.11 15.26
N LEU A 115 31.35 -10.98 14.76
CA LEU A 115 31.20 -10.74 13.32
C LEU A 115 32.58 -10.76 12.64
N SER A 116 32.94 -11.85 11.96
CA SER A 116 34.17 -11.91 11.19
C SER A 116 34.10 -11.01 9.96
N LEU A 117 35.24 -10.57 9.39
CA LEU A 117 35.25 -9.78 8.16
C LEU A 117 34.48 -10.48 7.02
N ARG A 118 34.65 -11.78 6.87
CA ARG A 118 33.95 -12.59 5.87
C ARG A 118 32.43 -12.62 6.09
N GLN A 119 31.97 -12.70 7.33
CA GLN A 119 30.54 -12.64 7.67
C GLN A 119 29.96 -11.24 7.41
N ASN A 120 30.73 -10.19 7.73
CA ASN A 120 30.35 -8.81 7.43
C ASN A 120 30.16 -8.60 5.91
N GLU A 121 31.11 -9.06 5.10
CA GLU A 121 31.01 -9.00 3.64
C GLU A 121 29.81 -9.81 3.11
N GLY A 122 29.60 -11.01 3.65
CA GLY A 122 28.45 -11.86 3.28
C GLY A 122 27.12 -11.21 3.58
N LEU A 123 26.92 -10.61 4.77
CA LEU A 123 25.71 -9.90 5.13
C LEU A 123 25.47 -8.66 4.27
N LEU A 124 26.52 -7.90 3.98
CA LEU A 124 26.44 -6.74 3.08
C LEU A 124 26.12 -7.13 1.64
N ALA A 125 26.66 -8.25 1.16
CA ALA A 125 26.32 -8.81 -0.14
C ALA A 125 24.83 -9.28 -0.17
N GLU A 126 24.35 -9.94 0.88
CA GLU A 126 22.94 -10.32 1.00
C GLU A 126 22.03 -9.09 0.98
N ILE A 127 22.33 -8.07 1.79
CA ILE A 127 21.59 -6.79 1.79
C ILE A 127 21.58 -6.17 0.39
N ARG A 128 22.71 -6.19 -0.33
CA ARG A 128 22.79 -5.67 -1.69
C ARG A 128 21.90 -6.43 -2.65
N THR A 129 21.99 -7.75 -2.67
CA THR A 129 21.20 -8.61 -3.56
C THR A 129 19.70 -8.43 -3.31
N LYS A 130 19.27 -8.43 -2.05
CA LYS A 130 17.87 -8.21 -1.68
C LYS A 130 17.40 -6.80 -2.00
N SER A 131 18.27 -5.78 -1.80
CA SER A 131 17.97 -4.40 -2.17
C SER A 131 17.73 -4.26 -3.68
N ASP A 132 18.58 -4.87 -4.50
CA ASP A 132 18.45 -4.80 -5.95
C ASP A 132 17.22 -5.60 -6.43
N ALA A 133 16.91 -6.74 -5.82
CA ALA A 133 15.69 -7.49 -6.06
C ALA A 133 14.42 -6.68 -5.69
N ALA A 134 14.41 -6.01 -4.52
CA ALA A 134 13.28 -5.19 -4.09
C ALA A 134 13.04 -3.99 -5.01
N LYS A 135 14.10 -3.38 -5.57
CA LYS A 135 13.97 -2.30 -6.56
C LYS A 135 13.33 -2.79 -7.85
N VAL A 136 13.69 -3.99 -8.33
CA VAL A 136 13.08 -4.59 -9.53
C VAL A 136 11.61 -4.92 -9.30
N LEU A 137 11.26 -5.43 -8.11
CA LEU A 137 9.88 -5.72 -7.72
C LEU A 137 9.04 -4.47 -7.48
N GLY A 138 9.66 -3.33 -7.22
CA GLY A 138 9.20 -1.94 -7.19
C GLY A 138 7.82 -1.62 -6.57
N THR A 139 6.87 -2.54 -6.62
CA THR A 139 5.46 -2.36 -6.20
C THR A 139 5.06 -3.24 -5.01
N LEU A 140 5.98 -4.08 -4.49
CA LEU A 140 5.71 -4.98 -3.38
C LEU A 140 6.30 -4.41 -2.09
N PRO A 141 5.48 -3.92 -1.14
CA PRO A 141 5.96 -3.38 0.13
C PRO A 141 6.73 -4.42 0.95
N GLU A 142 6.34 -5.69 0.90
CA GLU A 142 6.99 -6.77 1.65
C GLU A 142 8.47 -6.97 1.24
N ALA A 143 8.80 -6.77 -0.04
CA ALA A 143 10.18 -6.86 -0.51
C ALA A 143 11.05 -5.75 0.10
N HIS A 144 10.53 -4.55 0.22
CA HIS A 144 11.21 -3.44 0.87
C HIS A 144 11.31 -3.64 2.38
N GLN A 145 10.26 -4.21 3.02
CA GLN A 145 10.25 -4.54 4.43
C GLN A 145 11.36 -5.53 4.78
N GLU A 146 11.50 -6.59 4.02
CA GLU A 146 12.55 -7.59 4.26
C GLU A 146 13.96 -6.97 4.22
N VAL A 147 14.19 -6.02 3.32
CA VAL A 147 15.51 -5.35 3.21
C VAL A 147 15.79 -4.45 4.39
N PHE A 148 14.86 -3.58 4.79
CA PHE A 148 15.16 -2.69 5.91
C PHE A 148 15.25 -3.46 7.24
N GLU A 149 14.46 -4.50 7.47
CA GLU A 149 14.61 -5.37 8.65
C GLU A 149 15.93 -6.14 8.67
N LEU A 150 16.48 -6.49 7.51
CA LEU A 150 17.81 -7.07 7.41
C LEU A 150 18.89 -6.02 7.70
N CYS A 151 18.71 -4.79 7.23
CA CYS A 151 19.59 -3.67 7.55
C CYS A 151 19.56 -3.36 9.06
N ASP A 152 18.38 -3.34 9.71
CA ASP A 152 18.27 -3.12 11.16
C ASP A 152 19.09 -4.15 11.95
N ARG A 153 18.91 -5.43 11.62
CA ARG A 153 19.67 -6.51 12.26
C ARG A 153 21.18 -6.34 12.07
N TYR A 154 21.59 -5.98 10.85
CA TYR A 154 23.00 -5.72 10.58
C TYR A 154 23.52 -4.53 11.37
N LEU A 155 22.78 -3.41 11.43
CA LEU A 155 23.18 -2.20 12.13
C LEU A 155 23.36 -2.43 13.63
N VAL A 156 22.45 -3.21 14.25
CA VAL A 156 22.56 -3.62 15.66
C VAL A 156 23.81 -4.46 15.89
N LEU A 157 24.01 -5.50 15.09
CA LEU A 157 25.18 -6.38 15.20
C LEU A 157 26.51 -5.62 15.01
N ALA A 158 26.57 -4.80 13.95
CA ALA A 158 27.78 -4.03 13.63
C ALA A 158 28.09 -2.98 14.70
N SER A 159 27.05 -2.33 15.27
CA SER A 159 27.25 -1.35 16.38
C SER A 159 27.81 -2.02 17.64
N THR A 160 27.26 -3.17 18.01
CA THR A 160 27.74 -3.96 19.16
C THR A 160 29.20 -4.40 18.95
N GLU A 161 29.55 -4.87 17.76
CA GLU A 161 30.92 -5.28 17.42
C GLU A 161 31.90 -4.08 17.40
N ILE A 162 31.49 -2.91 16.89
CA ILE A 162 32.32 -1.70 16.90
C ILE A 162 32.61 -1.26 18.34
N THR A 163 31.62 -1.37 19.24
CA THR A 163 31.74 -0.99 20.65
C THR A 163 32.65 -1.95 21.43
N SER A 164 32.58 -3.24 21.13
CA SER A 164 33.36 -4.29 21.80
C SER A 164 34.75 -4.52 21.21
N ALA A 165 35.03 -3.95 20.04
CA ALA A 165 36.30 -4.16 19.34
C ALA A 165 37.46 -3.43 20.02
N ARG A 166 38.65 -4.06 20.08
CA ARG A 166 39.89 -3.46 20.55
C ARG A 166 40.23 -2.22 19.69
N GLN A 167 40.72 -1.17 20.34
CA GLN A 167 41.25 0.00 19.61
C GLN A 167 42.33 -0.44 18.62
N GLY A 168 42.22 0.02 17.35
CA GLY A 168 43.17 -0.33 16.27
C GLY A 168 42.81 -1.64 15.53
N SER A 169 41.71 -2.31 15.84
CA SER A 169 41.30 -3.50 15.09
C SER A 169 40.99 -3.17 13.63
N PRO A 170 41.55 -3.92 12.63
CA PRO A 170 41.34 -3.69 11.20
C PRO A 170 39.86 -3.93 10.78
N ARG A 171 39.06 -4.55 11.67
CA ARG A 171 37.62 -4.77 11.43
C ARG A 171 36.80 -3.49 11.57
N VAL A 172 37.19 -2.58 12.47
CA VAL A 172 36.40 -1.37 12.77
C VAL A 172 36.16 -0.47 11.55
N PRO A 173 37.15 -0.16 10.71
CA PRO A 173 36.93 0.59 9.48
C PRO A 173 35.96 -0.09 8.51
N ALA A 174 36.08 -1.43 8.36
CA ALA A 174 35.20 -2.20 7.50
C ALA A 174 33.75 -2.18 8.00
N LEU A 175 33.54 -2.37 9.32
CA LEU A 175 32.22 -2.29 9.95
C LEU A 175 31.61 -0.88 9.82
N ARG A 176 32.39 0.17 10.06
CA ARG A 176 31.92 1.57 9.88
C ARG A 176 31.50 1.86 8.43
N LYS A 177 32.26 1.38 7.44
CA LYS A 177 31.90 1.51 6.03
C LYS A 177 30.62 0.72 5.73
N GLY A 178 30.50 -0.48 6.30
CA GLY A 178 29.31 -1.32 6.19
C GLY A 178 28.07 -0.66 6.78
N THR A 179 28.16 -0.10 8.01
CA THR A 179 27.05 0.58 8.67
C THR A 179 26.58 1.80 7.88
N ALA A 180 27.48 2.61 7.34
CA ALA A 180 27.10 3.73 6.49
C ALA A 180 26.35 3.29 5.22
N THR A 181 26.77 2.17 4.63
CA THR A 181 26.12 1.60 3.43
C THR A 181 24.74 1.00 3.77
N ALA A 182 24.66 0.25 4.87
CA ALA A 182 23.40 -0.33 5.35
C ALA A 182 22.39 0.74 5.75
N ALA A 183 22.82 1.80 6.45
CA ALA A 183 21.95 2.92 6.84
C ALA A 183 21.33 3.64 5.65
N LYS A 184 22.10 3.87 4.56
CA LYS A 184 21.56 4.45 3.32
C LYS A 184 20.47 3.55 2.69
N ARG A 185 20.69 2.22 2.67
CA ARG A 185 19.72 1.28 2.13
C ARG A 185 18.50 1.15 3.03
N HIS A 186 18.71 1.11 4.34
CA HIS A 186 17.63 1.12 5.33
C HIS A 186 16.68 2.28 5.09
N ARG A 187 17.23 3.52 5.06
CA ARG A 187 16.44 4.72 4.79
C ARG A 187 15.62 4.62 3.49
N PHE A 188 16.27 4.25 2.40
CA PHE A 188 15.61 4.12 1.10
C PHE A 188 14.45 3.11 1.15
N HIS A 189 14.70 1.91 1.69
CA HIS A 189 13.71 0.85 1.68
C HIS A 189 12.58 1.08 2.69
N MET A 190 12.86 1.67 3.84
CA MET A 190 11.86 2.02 4.83
C MET A 190 10.91 3.11 4.32
N LEU A 191 11.43 4.17 3.72
CA LEU A 191 10.60 5.22 3.12
C LEU A 191 9.77 4.67 1.96
N ARG A 192 10.37 3.83 1.11
CA ARG A 192 9.64 3.23 -0.01
C ARG A 192 8.57 2.25 0.44
N TRP A 193 8.82 1.47 1.48
CA TRP A 193 7.84 0.61 2.11
C TRP A 193 6.65 1.40 2.67
N ALA A 194 6.92 2.47 3.42
CA ALA A 194 5.88 3.32 3.98
C ALA A 194 5.01 3.96 2.88
N GLU A 195 5.65 4.47 1.82
CA GLU A 195 4.96 5.03 0.66
C GLU A 195 4.05 4.01 -0.04
N LEU A 196 4.56 2.81 -0.33
CA LEU A 196 3.79 1.77 -1.02
C LEU A 196 2.64 1.26 -0.17
N ARG A 197 2.89 1.02 1.13
CA ARG A 197 1.88 0.53 2.07
C ARG A 197 0.80 1.58 2.32
N SER A 198 1.19 2.83 2.53
CA SER A 198 0.27 3.94 2.68
C SER A 198 -0.60 4.13 1.43
N ARG A 199 -0.01 4.11 0.24
CA ARG A 199 -0.77 4.18 -1.03
C ARG A 199 -1.75 3.03 -1.20
N TRP A 200 -1.34 1.82 -0.83
CA TRP A 200 -2.21 0.65 -0.88
C TRP A 200 -3.46 0.83 -0.02
N PHE A 201 -3.27 1.16 1.25
CA PHE A 201 -4.39 1.33 2.18
C PHE A 201 -5.23 2.57 1.87
N THR A 202 -4.61 3.68 1.45
CA THR A 202 -5.35 4.86 0.96
C THR A 202 -6.19 4.53 -0.28
N GLY A 203 -5.68 3.65 -1.14
CA GLY A 203 -6.44 3.12 -2.28
C GLY A 203 -7.67 2.32 -1.84
N LEU A 204 -7.53 1.48 -0.79
CA LEU A 204 -8.66 0.74 -0.21
C LEU A 204 -9.70 1.67 0.41
N ALA A 205 -9.26 2.70 1.14
CA ALA A 205 -10.16 3.68 1.76
C ALA A 205 -11.01 4.48 0.74
N LYS A 206 -10.56 4.57 -0.52
CA LYS A 206 -11.30 5.23 -1.61
C LYS A 206 -12.33 4.34 -2.29
N LEU A 207 -12.32 3.03 -2.04
CA LEU A 207 -13.29 2.13 -2.64
C LEU A 207 -14.68 2.32 -2.00
N PRO A 208 -15.77 2.03 -2.75
CA PRO A 208 -17.11 1.99 -2.16
C PRO A 208 -17.14 0.94 -1.05
N GLY A 209 -17.62 1.30 0.12
CA GLY A 209 -17.68 0.43 1.29
C GLY A 209 -18.14 1.19 2.52
N GLU A 210 -18.26 0.51 3.63
CA GLU A 210 -18.64 1.09 4.91
C GLU A 210 -17.58 2.08 5.41
N LEU A 211 -18.03 3.11 6.13
CA LEU A 211 -17.13 4.15 6.66
C LEU A 211 -16.13 3.56 7.66
N SER A 212 -16.52 2.57 8.43
CA SER A 212 -15.67 1.80 9.34
C SER A 212 -14.48 1.13 8.63
N GLU A 213 -14.71 0.51 7.48
CA GLU A 213 -13.66 -0.10 6.66
C GLU A 213 -12.67 0.93 6.11
N LYS A 214 -13.19 2.10 5.71
CA LYS A 214 -12.37 3.21 5.21
C LYS A 214 -11.49 3.79 6.31
N VAL A 215 -12.04 3.96 7.52
CA VAL A 215 -11.28 4.41 8.70
C VAL A 215 -10.19 3.40 9.04
N HIS A 216 -10.51 2.11 9.12
CA HIS A 216 -9.52 1.08 9.40
C HIS A 216 -8.39 1.06 8.36
N ALA A 217 -8.71 1.17 7.07
CA ALA A 217 -7.71 1.26 6.03
C ALA A 217 -6.83 2.52 6.17
N ALA A 218 -7.40 3.66 6.56
CA ALA A 218 -6.63 4.88 6.80
C ALA A 218 -5.73 4.77 8.04
N GLU A 219 -6.17 4.07 9.09
CA GLU A 219 -5.37 3.78 10.29
C GLU A 219 -4.17 2.87 9.96
N GLU A 220 -4.34 1.85 9.11
CA GLU A 220 -3.24 1.01 8.62
C GLU A 220 -2.24 1.81 7.77
N ALA A 221 -2.74 2.76 6.94
CA ALA A 221 -1.88 3.68 6.20
C ALA A 221 -1.08 4.58 7.16
N LEU A 222 -1.74 5.14 8.19
CA LEU A 222 -1.12 5.97 9.19
C LEU A 222 -0.06 5.20 9.99
N ALA A 223 -0.34 3.97 10.40
CA ALA A 223 0.61 3.13 11.13
C ALA A 223 1.90 2.88 10.34
N ALA A 224 1.79 2.69 9.02
CA ALA A 224 2.96 2.55 8.15
C ALA A 224 3.80 3.84 8.08
N VAL A 225 3.14 5.00 7.96
CA VAL A 225 3.80 6.30 7.94
C VAL A 225 4.41 6.63 9.30
N ASP A 226 3.71 6.37 10.41
CA ASP A 226 4.18 6.61 11.78
C ASP A 226 5.42 5.77 12.10
N ARG A 227 5.48 4.51 11.64
CA ARG A 227 6.68 3.66 11.79
C ARG A 227 7.89 4.26 11.07
N ALA A 228 7.71 4.78 9.85
CA ALA A 228 8.81 5.43 9.13
C ALA A 228 9.21 6.76 9.77
N TYR A 229 8.23 7.55 10.22
CA TYR A 229 8.46 8.82 10.90
C TYR A 229 9.21 8.68 12.23
N SER A 230 8.96 7.61 12.99
CA SER A 230 9.68 7.35 14.25
C SER A 230 11.19 7.18 14.07
N VAL A 231 11.62 6.76 12.86
CA VAL A 231 13.04 6.56 12.51
C VAL A 231 13.62 7.75 11.73
N TYR A 232 12.81 8.41 10.89
CA TYR A 232 13.21 9.50 10.00
C TYR A 232 12.29 10.72 10.12
N PRO A 233 12.25 11.39 11.30
CA PRO A 233 11.33 12.51 11.52
C PRO A 233 11.67 13.76 10.69
N GLU A 234 12.89 13.83 10.12
CA GLU A 234 13.34 14.93 9.27
C GLU A 234 12.74 14.92 7.86
N VAL A 235 12.00 13.88 7.48
CA VAL A 235 11.39 13.77 6.15
C VAL A 235 10.03 14.46 6.15
N SER A 236 9.93 15.68 5.59
CA SER A 236 8.70 16.49 5.56
C SER A 236 7.51 15.74 4.94
N ALA A 237 7.74 14.97 3.87
CA ALA A 237 6.68 14.19 3.23
C ALA A 237 5.98 13.17 4.17
N LEU A 238 6.68 12.67 5.21
CA LEU A 238 6.06 11.81 6.22
C LEU A 238 5.18 12.64 7.16
N THR A 239 5.62 13.84 7.54
CA THR A 239 4.84 14.77 8.38
C THR A 239 3.55 15.15 7.69
N ASP A 240 3.64 15.57 6.42
CA ASP A 240 2.48 15.95 5.60
C ASP A 240 1.50 14.77 5.46
N SER A 241 2.02 13.58 5.15
CA SER A 241 1.19 12.36 5.04
C SER A 241 0.49 12.01 6.35
N ARG A 242 1.18 12.15 7.50
CA ARG A 242 0.58 11.95 8.83
C ARG A 242 -0.57 12.91 9.09
N GLN A 243 -0.35 14.19 8.79
CA GLN A 243 -1.36 15.23 9.01
C GLN A 243 -2.62 14.95 8.17
N VAL A 244 -2.45 14.67 6.89
CA VAL A 244 -3.57 14.34 5.99
C VAL A 244 -4.33 13.09 6.43
N LEU A 245 -3.62 12.02 6.80
CA LEU A 245 -4.27 10.78 7.24
C LEU A 245 -5.01 10.96 8.58
N ARG A 246 -4.43 11.69 9.53
CA ARG A 246 -5.07 12.02 10.80
C ARG A 246 -6.31 12.88 10.60
N ALA A 247 -6.23 13.89 9.74
CA ALA A 247 -7.37 14.72 9.38
C ALA A 247 -8.53 13.87 8.82
N PHE A 248 -8.23 12.97 7.87
CA PHE A 248 -9.23 12.07 7.29
C PHE A 248 -9.86 11.14 8.34
N ILE A 249 -9.05 10.49 9.18
CA ILE A 249 -9.55 9.58 10.23
C ILE A 249 -10.45 10.33 11.21
N THR A 250 -10.03 11.52 11.62
CA THR A 250 -10.82 12.35 12.56
C THR A 250 -12.14 12.81 11.92
N SER A 251 -12.09 13.29 10.68
CA SER A 251 -13.29 13.70 9.94
C SER A 251 -14.28 12.53 9.80
N ALA A 252 -13.80 11.37 9.45
CA ALA A 252 -14.64 10.18 9.33
C ALA A 252 -15.25 9.73 10.67
N ARG A 253 -14.49 9.79 11.77
CA ARG A 253 -15.01 9.47 13.11
C ARG A 253 -16.06 10.47 13.57
N VAL A 254 -15.83 11.77 13.36
CA VAL A 254 -16.83 12.81 13.66
C VAL A 254 -18.11 12.58 12.87
N GLN A 255 -18.00 12.29 11.57
CA GLN A 255 -19.16 11.98 10.74
C GLN A 255 -19.92 10.75 11.26
N THR A 256 -19.22 9.68 11.62
CA THR A 256 -19.85 8.48 12.20
C THR A 256 -20.59 8.79 13.50
N ALA A 257 -19.98 9.59 14.38
CA ALA A 257 -20.60 9.98 15.64
C ALA A 257 -21.87 10.80 15.42
N ILE A 258 -21.88 11.72 14.43
CA ILE A 258 -23.07 12.49 14.06
C ILE A 258 -24.17 11.56 13.52
N GLU A 259 -23.84 10.63 12.62
CA GLU A 259 -24.82 9.66 12.06
C GLU A 259 -25.42 8.78 13.14
N LEU A 260 -24.61 8.31 14.09
CA LEU A 260 -25.10 7.53 15.26
C LEU A 260 -26.02 8.38 16.15
N ALA A 261 -25.65 9.64 16.40
CA ALA A 261 -26.46 10.56 17.17
C ALA A 261 -27.84 10.81 16.52
N GLU A 262 -27.87 11.08 15.22
CA GLU A 262 -29.10 11.27 14.44
C GLU A 262 -29.97 9.99 14.41
N SER A 263 -29.34 8.81 14.30
CA SER A 263 -30.03 7.52 14.35
C SER A 263 -30.64 7.24 15.73
N ALA A 264 -29.91 7.54 16.82
CA ALA A 264 -30.41 7.40 18.19
C ALA A 264 -31.56 8.37 18.48
N ASP A 265 -31.46 9.62 18.01
CA ASP A 265 -32.53 10.62 18.11
C ASP A 265 -33.81 10.15 17.41
N ALA A 266 -33.72 9.64 16.19
CA ALA A 266 -34.85 9.12 15.44
C ALA A 266 -35.56 7.92 16.14
N LYS A 267 -34.81 7.19 16.97
CA LYS A 267 -35.36 6.08 17.81
C LYS A 267 -35.89 6.56 19.15
N GLY A 268 -35.76 7.84 19.49
CA GLY A 268 -36.15 8.39 20.79
C GLY A 268 -35.17 8.11 21.93
N HIS A 269 -33.96 7.62 21.60
CA HIS A 269 -32.87 7.37 22.56
C HIS A 269 -32.06 8.63 22.82
N TYR A 270 -32.65 9.68 23.34
CA TYR A 270 -32.07 11.01 23.46
C TYR A 270 -30.82 11.07 24.30
N ALA A 271 -30.69 10.23 25.34
CA ALA A 271 -29.45 10.20 26.16
C ALA A 271 -28.25 9.67 25.37
N GLU A 272 -28.44 8.60 24.59
CA GLU A 272 -27.43 7.99 23.71
C GLU A 272 -27.04 8.97 22.59
N SER A 273 -28.02 9.66 21.99
CA SER A 273 -27.80 10.68 20.99
C SER A 273 -26.91 11.83 21.52
N LEU A 274 -27.18 12.29 22.76
CA LEU A 274 -26.37 13.32 23.42
C LEU A 274 -24.91 12.86 23.61
N ASP A 275 -24.69 11.61 23.96
CA ASP A 275 -23.35 11.06 24.18
C ASP A 275 -22.55 10.99 22.86
N HIS A 276 -23.20 10.58 21.78
CA HIS A 276 -22.56 10.61 20.45
C HIS A 276 -22.28 12.03 19.94
N TYR A 277 -23.15 13.00 20.20
CA TYR A 277 -22.87 14.40 19.86
C TYR A 277 -21.70 14.96 20.67
N ARG A 278 -21.54 14.57 21.94
CA ARG A 278 -20.38 14.94 22.76
C ARG A 278 -19.10 14.35 22.19
N GLU A 279 -19.12 13.09 21.79
CA GLU A 279 -17.98 12.44 21.13
C GLU A 279 -17.59 13.16 19.83
N ALA A 280 -18.55 13.57 19.02
CA ALA A 280 -18.31 14.34 17.80
C ALA A 280 -17.66 15.70 18.11
N LEU A 281 -18.15 16.43 19.12
CA LEU A 281 -17.57 17.70 19.56
C LEU A 281 -16.12 17.55 20.08
N ASP A 282 -15.87 16.53 20.87
CA ASP A 282 -14.54 16.19 21.39
C ASP A 282 -13.56 15.90 20.24
N GLY A 283 -14.01 15.14 19.22
CA GLY A 283 -13.25 14.89 18.00
C GLY A 283 -12.89 16.18 17.25
N LEU A 284 -13.86 17.10 17.11
CA LEU A 284 -13.63 18.41 16.49
C LEU A 284 -12.66 19.29 17.29
N GLN A 285 -12.65 19.20 18.63
CA GLN A 285 -11.77 20.03 19.46
C GLN A 285 -10.32 19.57 19.46
N ARG A 286 -10.07 18.27 19.36
CA ARG A 286 -8.71 17.70 19.41
C ARG A 286 -7.88 18.00 18.15
N PHE A 287 -8.50 18.37 17.04
CA PHE A 287 -7.82 18.53 15.76
C PHE A 287 -8.20 19.86 15.10
N ASP A 288 -7.60 20.93 15.61
CA ASP A 288 -7.92 22.31 15.28
C ASP A 288 -7.77 22.66 13.78
N ASP A 289 -6.80 22.06 13.10
CA ASP A 289 -6.40 22.46 11.76
C ASP A 289 -7.06 21.64 10.63
N CYS A 290 -7.99 20.70 10.95
CA CYS A 290 -8.45 19.70 9.98
C CYS A 290 -9.77 20.03 9.27
N PHE A 291 -10.49 21.07 9.69
CA PHE A 291 -11.84 21.37 9.17
C PHE A 291 -11.98 22.82 8.78
N GLU A 292 -12.24 23.09 7.50
CA GLU A 292 -12.53 24.45 6.99
C GLU A 292 -13.82 25.03 7.63
N ASP A 293 -14.85 24.19 7.89
CA ASP A 293 -16.15 24.60 8.44
C ASP A 293 -16.37 24.14 9.90
N ARG A 294 -15.29 23.98 10.68
CA ARG A 294 -15.35 23.47 12.05
C ARG A 294 -16.35 24.20 12.95
N SER A 295 -16.32 25.52 12.90
CA SER A 295 -17.21 26.36 13.71
C SER A 295 -18.69 26.14 13.39
N ALA A 296 -19.03 25.99 12.11
CA ALA A 296 -20.38 25.73 11.67
C ALA A 296 -20.87 24.33 12.09
N ILE A 297 -20.02 23.31 11.96
CA ILE A 297 -20.33 21.93 12.40
C ILE A 297 -20.51 21.90 13.92
N ALA A 298 -19.62 22.52 14.68
CA ALA A 298 -19.69 22.57 16.13
C ALA A 298 -20.95 23.31 16.61
N GLU A 299 -21.34 24.40 15.95
CA GLU A 299 -22.55 25.16 16.30
C GLU A 299 -23.83 24.36 16.01
N ARG A 300 -23.86 23.66 14.85
CA ARG A 300 -24.96 22.73 14.53
C ARG A 300 -25.10 21.64 15.62
N ILE A 301 -23.99 21.01 16.02
CA ILE A 301 -24.02 19.97 17.06
C ILE A 301 -24.51 20.55 18.38
N ARG A 302 -24.02 21.73 18.81
CA ARG A 302 -24.48 22.39 20.04
C ARG A 302 -25.97 22.71 20.01
N THR A 303 -26.47 23.15 18.88
CA THR A 303 -27.91 23.44 18.69
C THR A 303 -28.75 22.17 18.86
N GLU A 304 -28.34 21.06 18.27
CA GLU A 304 -29.01 19.77 18.44
C GLU A 304 -28.93 19.25 19.87
N MET A 305 -27.77 19.37 20.52
CA MET A 305 -27.63 19.00 21.92
C MET A 305 -28.53 19.82 22.86
N ALA A 306 -28.65 21.13 22.60
CA ALA A 306 -29.56 21.98 23.38
C ALA A 306 -31.05 21.62 23.14
N ARG A 307 -31.41 21.21 21.92
CA ARG A 307 -32.75 20.68 21.62
C ARG A 307 -33.05 19.38 22.40
N LEU A 308 -32.13 18.42 22.38
CA LEU A 308 -32.24 17.13 23.05
C LEU A 308 -32.22 17.27 24.58
N GLY A 309 -31.40 18.18 25.10
CA GLY A 309 -31.33 18.50 26.53
C GLY A 309 -32.70 18.95 27.10
N ARG A 310 -33.42 19.76 26.31
CA ARG A 310 -34.80 20.17 26.69
C ARG A 310 -35.76 19.01 26.72
N LEU A 311 -35.63 18.03 25.83
CA LEU A 311 -36.52 16.83 25.78
C LEU A 311 -36.23 15.84 26.92
N THR A 312 -34.99 15.76 27.36
CA THR A 312 -34.57 14.85 28.44
C THR A 312 -34.70 15.46 29.84
N GLY A 313 -35.08 16.75 29.97
CA GLY A 313 -35.08 17.46 31.24
C GLY A 313 -33.71 17.64 31.86
N ARG A 314 -32.62 17.31 31.14
CA ARG A 314 -31.23 17.55 31.50
C ARG A 314 -30.77 18.83 30.78
N GLN A 315 -30.55 19.91 31.51
CA GLN A 315 -29.81 21.03 30.95
C GLN A 315 -28.36 20.57 30.62
N PRO A 316 -27.79 21.03 29.49
CA PRO A 316 -26.46 20.66 29.03
C PRO A 316 -25.34 21.07 30.00
#